data_fe9ba8abb81a353c27e11406849ed5db
#
_entry.id   fe9ba8abb81a353c27e11406849ed5db
#
_cell.length_a   1.000
_cell.length_b   1.000
_cell.length_c   1.000
_cell.angle_alpha   90.00
_cell.angle_beta   90.00
_cell.angle_gamma   90.00
#
_symmetry.space_group_name_H-M   'P 1'
#
loop_
_entity.id
_entity.type
_entity.pdbx_description
1 polymer ?
#
loop_
_entity_poly.entity_id
_entity_poly.type
_entity_poly.pdbx_seq_one_letter_code
_entity_poly.pdbx_strand_id
1 'polypeptide(L)'
;MKTKLIILAVAAVLLSGTQLHAQTSGKKILVAYFSHSGNTRAVAYDICKKVDGEFFEIQTVKPYPSDYNTVVDIAKRELKADFRPELKSKLKNSGQYDVIFVGYPNWWGTYPQAVKVFLSTHDFSGKTIIPFCTHEGSELGRSVADLKKLCPKSTILEGLAIRGSAAHNSHDRIDEWLKKLKITK
;
A
#
# COMPACT_ATOMS: atom_id res chain seq x y z
N MET A 1 35.25 -26.92 65.11
CA MET A 1 35.49 -26.61 63.72
C MET A 1 34.15 -26.58 62.98
N LYS A 2 33.64 -25.41 62.60
CA LYS A 2 32.31 -25.24 61.97
C LYS A 2 32.56 -24.98 60.47
N THR A 3 32.20 -25.98 59.64
CA THR A 3 32.30 -25.87 58.18
C THR A 3 31.09 -25.14 57.65
N LYS A 4 31.27 -23.94 57.05
CA LYS A 4 30.21 -23.17 56.39
C LYS A 4 30.05 -23.67 54.97
N LEU A 5 28.88 -24.18 54.65
CA LEU A 5 28.45 -24.56 53.32
C LEU A 5 27.96 -23.29 52.59
N ILE A 6 28.66 -22.89 51.52
CA ILE A 6 28.26 -21.79 50.66
C ILE A 6 27.43 -22.39 49.51
N ILE A 7 26.14 -22.09 49.51
CA ILE A 7 25.22 -22.45 48.43
C ILE A 7 25.29 -21.33 47.39
N LEU A 8 25.83 -21.66 46.20
CA LEU A 8 25.88 -20.78 45.04
C LEU A 8 24.55 -20.91 44.29
N ALA A 9 23.67 -19.90 44.41
CA ALA A 9 22.43 -19.84 43.63
C ALA A 9 22.76 -19.28 42.24
N VAL A 10 22.73 -20.14 41.21
CA VAL A 10 22.80 -19.72 39.81
C VAL A 10 21.39 -19.27 39.37
N ALA A 11 21.21 -17.97 39.26
CA ALA A 11 19.99 -17.40 38.67
C ALA A 11 20.05 -17.53 37.12
N ALA A 12 19.33 -18.49 36.58
CA ALA A 12 19.10 -18.59 35.13
C ALA A 12 18.11 -17.50 34.70
N VAL A 13 18.63 -16.44 34.09
CA VAL A 13 17.81 -15.43 33.42
C VAL A 13 17.30 -16.02 32.11
N LEU A 14 16.06 -16.51 32.10
CA LEU A 14 15.32 -16.84 30.89
C LEU A 14 14.97 -15.55 30.16
N LEU A 15 15.78 -15.18 29.16
CA LEU A 15 15.36 -14.19 28.16
C LEU A 15 14.25 -14.82 27.30
N SER A 16 13.01 -14.66 27.75
CA SER A 16 11.85 -14.88 26.90
C SER A 16 11.82 -13.75 25.84
N GLY A 17 12.39 -14.05 24.68
CA GLY A 17 12.24 -13.22 23.50
C GLY A 17 10.75 -13.16 23.13
N THR A 18 10.09 -12.09 23.53
CA THR A 18 8.75 -11.77 23.02
C THR A 18 8.90 -11.46 21.54
N GLN A 19 8.62 -12.45 20.69
CA GLN A 19 8.40 -12.19 19.28
C GLN A 19 7.18 -11.29 19.18
N LEU A 20 7.40 -10.04 18.81
CA LEU A 20 6.34 -9.11 18.48
C LEU A 20 5.63 -9.63 17.22
N HIS A 21 4.64 -10.49 17.40
CA HIS A 21 3.69 -10.81 16.35
C HIS A 21 2.86 -9.55 16.12
N ALA A 22 3.08 -8.89 15.01
CA ALA A 22 2.22 -7.82 14.54
C ALA A 22 0.87 -8.43 14.15
N GLN A 23 0.03 -8.66 15.14
CA GLN A 23 -1.33 -9.10 14.96
C GLN A 23 -2.13 -7.90 14.45
N THR A 24 -2.65 -7.96 13.23
CA THR A 24 -3.49 -6.91 12.63
C THR A 24 -4.91 -6.86 13.24
N SER A 25 -5.19 -7.70 14.22
CA SER A 25 -6.46 -7.69 14.95
C SER A 25 -6.70 -6.32 15.58
N GLY A 26 -7.66 -5.57 15.02
CA GLY A 26 -8.05 -4.23 15.48
C GLY A 26 -7.53 -3.06 14.65
N LYS A 27 -6.64 -3.25 13.66
CA LYS A 27 -6.19 -2.16 12.78
C LYS A 27 -7.25 -1.82 11.74
N LYS A 28 -7.54 -0.54 11.59
CA LYS A 28 -8.40 -0.06 10.49
C LYS A 28 -7.60 0.01 9.19
N ILE A 29 -8.09 -0.68 8.17
CA ILE A 29 -7.43 -0.81 6.87
C ILE A 29 -8.23 -0.08 5.80
N LEU A 30 -7.54 0.74 5.02
CA LEU A 30 -8.06 1.38 3.81
C LEU A 30 -7.44 0.72 2.58
N VAL A 31 -8.23 0.42 1.57
CA VAL A 31 -7.76 0.04 0.23
C VAL A 31 -8.16 1.13 -0.75
N ALA A 32 -7.28 2.12 -0.90
CA ALA A 32 -7.45 3.22 -1.83
C ALA A 32 -6.81 2.87 -3.17
N TYR A 33 -7.51 3.13 -4.28
CA TYR A 33 -6.97 2.82 -5.61
C TYR A 33 -7.45 3.79 -6.68
N PHE A 34 -6.63 3.98 -7.70
CA PHE A 34 -7.00 4.57 -8.97
C PHE A 34 -6.97 3.48 -10.04
N SER A 35 -8.00 3.42 -10.90
CA SER A 35 -8.06 2.45 -11.99
C SER A 35 -8.58 3.10 -13.26
N HIS A 36 -7.90 2.86 -14.40
CA HIS A 36 -8.34 3.34 -15.70
C HIS A 36 -9.05 2.24 -16.51
N SER A 37 -8.40 1.07 -16.65
CA SER A 37 -8.92 -0.07 -17.44
C SER A 37 -9.75 -1.08 -16.63
N GLY A 38 -9.85 -0.91 -15.31
CA GLY A 38 -10.48 -1.89 -14.41
C GLY A 38 -9.50 -2.88 -13.77
N ASN A 39 -8.29 -3.07 -14.31
CA ASN A 39 -7.32 -4.03 -13.78
C ASN A 39 -6.94 -3.75 -12.32
N THR A 40 -6.60 -2.50 -12.00
CA THR A 40 -6.25 -2.13 -10.61
C THR A 40 -7.44 -2.28 -9.67
N ARG A 41 -8.67 -2.00 -10.15
CA ARG A 41 -9.91 -2.21 -9.38
C ARG A 41 -10.09 -3.68 -9.01
N ALA A 42 -9.85 -4.62 -9.94
CA ALA A 42 -9.97 -6.05 -9.69
C ALA A 42 -9.02 -6.52 -8.59
N VAL A 43 -7.74 -6.11 -8.66
CA VAL A 43 -6.73 -6.40 -7.63
C VAL A 43 -7.12 -5.75 -6.28
N ALA A 44 -7.55 -4.48 -6.29
CA ALA A 44 -7.97 -3.76 -5.09
C ALA A 44 -9.16 -4.44 -4.40
N TYR A 45 -10.13 -4.92 -5.17
CA TYR A 45 -11.31 -5.63 -4.65
C TYR A 45 -10.92 -6.93 -3.93
N ASP A 46 -10.01 -7.71 -4.54
CA ASP A 46 -9.54 -8.95 -3.94
C ASP A 46 -8.75 -8.70 -2.64
N ILE A 47 -7.83 -7.75 -2.65
CA ILE A 47 -7.12 -7.32 -1.44
C ILE A 47 -8.13 -6.91 -0.35
N CYS A 48 -9.08 -6.03 -0.69
CA CYS A 48 -10.07 -5.51 0.25
C CYS A 48 -10.85 -6.62 0.96
N LYS A 49 -11.31 -7.63 0.22
CA LYS A 49 -12.00 -8.81 0.78
C LYS A 49 -11.12 -9.61 1.74
N LYS A 50 -9.84 -9.78 1.40
CA LYS A 50 -8.89 -10.59 2.18
C LYS A 50 -8.48 -9.92 3.49
N VAL A 51 -8.42 -8.59 3.52
CA VAL A 51 -7.98 -7.82 4.70
C VAL A 51 -9.14 -7.19 5.48
N ASP A 52 -10.38 -7.34 5.03
CA ASP A 52 -11.57 -6.70 5.61
C ASP A 52 -11.44 -5.17 5.69
N GLY A 53 -10.92 -4.58 4.63
CA GLY A 53 -10.62 -3.16 4.53
C GLY A 53 -11.81 -2.34 4.02
N GLU A 54 -11.72 -1.02 4.19
CA GLU A 54 -12.63 -0.07 3.54
C GLU A 54 -12.16 0.19 2.10
N PHE A 55 -13.09 0.13 1.13
CA PHE A 55 -12.80 0.25 -0.29
C PHE A 55 -13.01 1.68 -0.77
N PHE A 56 -11.98 2.32 -1.31
CA PHE A 56 -12.03 3.72 -1.74
C PHE A 56 -11.45 3.91 -3.15
N GLU A 57 -12.27 4.36 -4.08
CA GLU A 57 -11.83 4.70 -5.44
C GLU A 57 -11.40 6.15 -5.54
N ILE A 58 -10.16 6.37 -5.95
CA ILE A 58 -9.61 7.69 -6.28
C ILE A 58 -10.11 8.05 -7.67
N GLN A 59 -11.00 9.03 -7.78
CA GLN A 59 -11.57 9.50 -9.04
C GLN A 59 -11.26 10.98 -9.25
N THR A 60 -10.96 11.35 -10.50
CA THR A 60 -10.80 12.75 -10.91
C THR A 60 -12.15 13.35 -11.33
N VAL A 61 -12.32 14.64 -11.12
CA VAL A 61 -13.53 15.39 -11.58
C VAL A 61 -13.64 15.28 -13.09
N LYS A 62 -12.54 15.50 -13.81
CA LYS A 62 -12.45 15.27 -15.25
C LYS A 62 -11.89 13.87 -15.48
N PRO A 63 -12.69 12.91 -15.96
CA PRO A 63 -12.21 11.56 -16.20
C PRO A 63 -11.18 11.53 -17.33
N TYR A 64 -10.25 10.59 -17.24
CA TYR A 64 -9.33 10.32 -18.34
C TYR A 64 -10.08 9.67 -19.51
N PRO A 65 -9.70 9.98 -20.77
CA PRO A 65 -10.32 9.37 -21.94
C PRO A 65 -10.07 7.86 -21.98
N SER A 66 -10.96 7.14 -22.67
CA SER A 66 -10.81 5.68 -22.85
C SER A 66 -9.73 5.28 -23.86
N ASP A 67 -9.41 6.18 -24.81
CA ASP A 67 -8.38 5.94 -25.81
C ASP A 67 -6.99 5.84 -25.17
N TYR A 68 -6.32 4.72 -25.42
CA TYR A 68 -5.04 4.41 -24.81
C TYR A 68 -3.94 5.43 -25.14
N ASN A 69 -3.80 5.80 -26.42
CA ASN A 69 -2.73 6.70 -26.85
C ASN A 69 -2.94 8.11 -26.25
N THR A 70 -4.17 8.58 -26.26
CA THR A 70 -4.54 9.86 -25.65
C THR A 70 -4.23 9.88 -24.16
N VAL A 71 -4.54 8.81 -23.43
CA VAL A 71 -4.25 8.77 -21.98
C VAL A 71 -2.75 8.68 -21.70
N VAL A 72 -1.98 7.96 -22.52
CA VAL A 72 -0.51 7.89 -22.42
C VAL A 72 0.11 9.28 -22.54
N ASP A 73 -0.35 10.07 -23.52
CA ASP A 73 0.16 11.44 -23.74
C ASP A 73 -0.27 12.42 -22.64
N ILE A 74 -1.51 12.30 -22.13
CA ILE A 74 -1.97 13.09 -21.00
C ILE A 74 -1.14 12.77 -19.77
N ALA A 75 -0.97 11.51 -19.43
CA ALA A 75 -0.21 11.06 -18.27
C ALA A 75 1.25 11.54 -18.32
N LYS A 76 1.88 11.52 -19.51
CA LYS A 76 3.25 12.04 -19.70
C LYS A 76 3.33 13.53 -19.43
N ARG A 77 2.39 14.31 -19.97
CA ARG A 77 2.32 15.76 -19.77
C ARG A 77 2.06 16.12 -18.31
N GLU A 78 1.11 15.44 -17.67
CA GLU A 78 0.80 15.64 -16.26
C GLU A 78 1.99 15.35 -15.36
N LEU A 79 2.70 14.24 -15.62
CA LEU A 79 3.88 13.88 -14.85
C LEU A 79 4.99 14.93 -15.01
N LYS A 80 5.24 15.40 -16.24
CA LYS A 80 6.27 16.43 -16.53
C LYS A 80 5.94 17.77 -15.90
N ALA A 81 4.67 18.15 -15.89
CA ALA A 81 4.19 19.44 -15.38
C ALA A 81 3.92 19.43 -13.86
N ASP A 82 4.07 18.29 -13.20
CA ASP A 82 3.57 18.07 -11.84
C ASP A 82 2.10 18.52 -11.66
N PHE A 83 1.29 18.25 -12.68
CA PHE A 83 -0.12 18.64 -12.70
C PHE A 83 -0.90 17.98 -11.57
N ARG A 84 -1.80 18.72 -10.95
CA ARG A 84 -2.62 18.24 -9.83
C ARG A 84 -4.09 18.16 -10.23
N PRO A 85 -4.56 17.02 -10.75
CA PRO A 85 -5.97 16.87 -11.11
C PRO A 85 -6.87 17.02 -9.88
N GLU A 86 -7.99 17.69 -10.06
CA GLU A 86 -9.02 17.78 -9.02
C GLU A 86 -9.66 16.41 -8.78
N LEU A 87 -9.74 15.99 -7.51
CA LEU A 87 -10.39 14.74 -7.15
C LEU A 87 -11.87 14.93 -6.88
N LYS A 88 -12.68 14.00 -7.38
CA LYS A 88 -14.14 14.00 -7.26
C LYS A 88 -14.61 13.86 -5.81
N SER A 89 -13.92 13.06 -5.02
CA SER A 89 -14.27 12.84 -3.62
C SER A 89 -13.02 12.86 -2.75
N LYS A 90 -13.22 13.33 -1.49
CA LYS A 90 -12.18 13.32 -0.47
C LYS A 90 -12.48 12.22 0.54
N LEU A 91 -11.45 11.53 0.99
CA LEU A 91 -11.57 10.59 2.09
C LEU A 91 -11.88 11.36 3.38
N LYS A 92 -12.98 11.00 4.04
CA LYS A 92 -13.31 11.54 5.36
C LYS A 92 -12.46 10.83 6.41
N ASN A 93 -11.93 11.59 7.39
CA ASN A 93 -11.19 11.04 8.53
C ASN A 93 -10.04 10.10 8.15
N SER A 94 -9.12 10.55 7.28
CA SER A 94 -7.93 9.75 6.89
C SER A 94 -7.12 9.24 8.10
N GLY A 95 -7.13 9.98 9.21
CA GLY A 95 -6.43 9.63 10.44
C GLY A 95 -6.92 8.36 11.15
N GLN A 96 -8.14 7.88 10.83
CA GLN A 96 -8.70 6.67 11.47
C GLN A 96 -8.04 5.35 11.01
N TYR A 97 -7.36 5.35 9.86
CA TYR A 97 -6.73 4.15 9.31
C TYR A 97 -5.30 4.01 9.82
N ASP A 98 -4.89 2.77 10.09
CA ASP A 98 -3.53 2.41 10.50
C ASP A 98 -2.71 1.91 9.31
N VAL A 99 -3.38 1.24 8.37
CA VAL A 99 -2.80 0.64 7.17
C VAL A 99 -3.54 1.12 5.94
N ILE A 100 -2.81 1.61 4.96
CA ILE A 100 -3.34 2.12 3.70
C ILE A 100 -2.71 1.32 2.55
N PHE A 101 -3.49 0.46 1.92
CA PHE A 101 -3.13 -0.08 0.61
C PHE A 101 -3.39 0.99 -0.44
N VAL A 102 -2.40 1.23 -1.31
CA VAL A 102 -2.52 2.22 -2.39
C VAL A 102 -2.29 1.55 -3.73
N GLY A 103 -3.36 1.45 -4.53
CA GLY A 103 -3.37 0.79 -5.83
C GLY A 103 -3.36 1.76 -7.01
N TYR A 104 -2.59 1.43 -8.06
CA TYR A 104 -2.49 2.27 -9.25
C TYR A 104 -2.02 1.48 -10.48
N PRO A 105 -2.40 1.90 -11.70
CA PRO A 105 -1.69 1.47 -12.89
C PRO A 105 -0.33 2.17 -12.95
N ASN A 106 0.72 1.43 -13.36
CA ASN A 106 2.03 2.03 -13.55
C ASN A 106 2.01 2.90 -14.82
N TRP A 107 2.03 4.22 -14.64
CA TRP A 107 2.10 5.20 -15.71
C TRP A 107 3.49 5.88 -15.72
N TRP A 108 4.24 5.69 -16.80
CA TRP A 108 5.58 6.26 -16.97
C TRP A 108 6.55 5.94 -15.82
N GLY A 109 6.48 4.70 -15.32
CA GLY A 109 7.38 4.19 -14.28
C GLY A 109 7.00 4.58 -12.85
N THR A 110 5.83 5.21 -12.65
CA THR A 110 5.35 5.61 -11.32
C THR A 110 3.82 5.57 -11.25
N TYR A 111 3.25 6.09 -10.17
CA TYR A 111 1.80 6.23 -10.02
C TYR A 111 1.26 7.47 -10.76
N PRO A 112 -0.04 7.46 -11.19
CA PRO A 112 -0.71 8.62 -11.78
C PRO A 112 -0.78 9.82 -10.84
N GLN A 113 -0.88 11.02 -11.41
CA GLN A 113 -0.96 12.26 -10.63
C GLN A 113 -2.20 12.33 -9.71
N ALA A 114 -3.29 11.67 -10.06
CA ALA A 114 -4.44 11.53 -9.17
C ALA A 114 -4.08 10.85 -7.84
N VAL A 115 -3.24 9.82 -7.87
CA VAL A 115 -2.74 9.14 -6.66
C VAL A 115 -1.80 10.05 -5.86
N LYS A 116 -0.95 10.84 -6.55
CA LYS A 116 -0.11 11.84 -5.90
C LYS A 116 -0.94 12.87 -5.14
N VAL A 117 -1.99 13.39 -5.77
CA VAL A 117 -2.91 14.35 -5.13
C VAL A 117 -3.57 13.72 -3.92
N PHE A 118 -4.12 12.50 -4.04
CA PHE A 118 -4.73 11.78 -2.91
C PHE A 118 -3.76 11.68 -1.73
N LEU A 119 -2.54 11.23 -1.95
CA LEU A 119 -1.56 11.05 -0.90
C LEU A 119 -1.07 12.36 -0.27
N SER A 120 -1.02 13.45 -1.06
CA SER A 120 -0.56 14.76 -0.58
C SER A 120 -1.65 15.60 0.10
N THR A 121 -2.91 15.26 -0.08
CA THR A 121 -4.06 15.98 0.51
C THR A 121 -4.61 15.34 1.78
N HIS A 122 -4.07 14.19 2.17
CA HIS A 122 -4.43 13.48 3.40
C HIS A 122 -3.18 13.25 4.25
N ASP A 123 -3.30 13.40 5.56
CA ASP A 123 -2.18 13.12 6.47
C ASP A 123 -2.15 11.61 6.83
N PHE A 124 -1.12 10.94 6.34
CA PHE A 124 -0.82 9.54 6.66
C PHE A 124 0.45 9.40 7.52
N SER A 125 0.86 10.45 8.23
CA SER A 125 2.02 10.41 9.14
C SER A 125 1.84 9.34 10.22
N GLY A 126 2.89 8.54 10.43
CA GLY A 126 2.86 7.41 11.37
C GLY A 126 2.10 6.19 10.90
N LYS A 127 1.48 6.23 9.70
CA LYS A 127 0.72 5.12 9.13
C LYS A 127 1.60 4.20 8.28
N THR A 128 1.10 3.00 8.02
CA THR A 128 1.73 2.05 7.10
C THR A 128 1.08 2.16 5.73
N ILE A 129 1.87 2.45 4.69
CA ILE A 129 1.41 2.49 3.31
C ILE A 129 1.97 1.27 2.57
N ILE A 130 1.11 0.56 1.85
CA ILE A 130 1.44 -0.67 1.14
C ILE A 130 1.03 -0.50 -0.31
N PRO A 131 1.98 -0.25 -1.23
CA PRO A 131 1.67 -0.04 -2.63
C PRO A 131 1.36 -1.35 -3.36
N PHE A 132 0.44 -1.29 -4.32
CA PHE A 132 0.29 -2.32 -5.34
C PHE A 132 0.03 -1.69 -6.69
N CYS A 133 0.54 -2.29 -7.74
CA CYS A 133 0.33 -1.75 -9.08
C CYS A 133 -0.07 -2.82 -10.08
N THR A 134 -0.79 -2.37 -11.12
CA THR A 134 -0.95 -3.12 -12.38
C THR A 134 -0.06 -2.51 -13.46
N HIS A 135 0.55 -3.35 -14.30
CA HIS A 135 1.54 -2.90 -15.28
C HIS A 135 1.55 -3.78 -16.53
N GLU A 136 2.22 -3.34 -17.60
CA GLU A 136 2.41 -4.11 -18.84
C GLU A 136 3.87 -4.58 -19.06
N GLY A 137 4.72 -4.50 -18.01
CA GLY A 137 6.11 -4.96 -18.05
C GLY A 137 7.07 -4.18 -17.16
N SER A 138 6.65 -3.00 -16.69
CA SER A 138 7.50 -2.08 -15.90
C SER A 138 7.45 -2.33 -14.38
N GLU A 139 6.66 -3.31 -13.92
CA GLU A 139 6.46 -3.61 -12.50
C GLU A 139 6.14 -2.36 -11.67
N LEU A 140 6.69 -2.22 -10.45
CA LEU A 140 6.52 -1.03 -9.62
C LEU A 140 7.31 0.19 -10.13
N GLY A 141 8.29 -0.02 -11.02
CA GLY A 141 9.17 1.06 -11.47
C GLY A 141 9.82 1.81 -10.32
N ARG A 142 9.78 3.16 -10.37
CA ARG A 142 10.29 4.02 -9.29
C ARG A 142 9.22 4.40 -8.25
N SER A 143 7.98 3.93 -8.39
CA SER A 143 6.83 4.39 -7.62
C SER A 143 7.02 4.25 -6.10
N VAL A 144 7.69 3.18 -5.63
CA VAL A 144 7.99 2.99 -4.21
C VAL A 144 8.97 4.07 -3.70
N ALA A 145 9.97 4.42 -4.50
CA ALA A 145 10.91 5.51 -4.15
C ALA A 145 10.20 6.87 -4.11
N ASP A 146 9.29 7.11 -5.06
CA ASP A 146 8.49 8.33 -5.12
C ASP A 146 7.51 8.41 -3.94
N LEU A 147 6.90 7.29 -3.51
CA LEU A 147 6.08 7.21 -2.30
C LEU A 147 6.86 7.55 -1.03
N LYS A 148 8.06 7.01 -0.86
CA LYS A 148 8.93 7.32 0.29
C LYS A 148 9.27 8.81 0.37
N LYS A 149 9.48 9.46 -0.79
CA LYS A 149 9.71 10.92 -0.85
C LYS A 149 8.45 11.72 -0.54
N LEU A 150 7.29 11.27 -1.03
CA LEU A 150 6.03 11.98 -0.85
C LEU A 150 5.48 11.84 0.58
N CYS A 151 5.66 10.66 1.18
CA CYS A 151 5.15 10.32 2.51
C CYS A 151 6.30 9.96 3.47
N PRO A 152 7.24 10.88 3.78
CA PRO A 152 8.47 10.58 4.52
C PRO A 152 8.21 10.19 5.99
N LYS A 153 7.03 10.51 6.52
CA LYS A 153 6.63 10.18 7.89
C LYS A 153 5.81 8.89 7.98
N SER A 154 5.59 8.19 6.86
CA SER A 154 4.88 6.91 6.81
C SER A 154 5.86 5.76 6.66
N THR A 155 5.48 4.58 7.13
CA THR A 155 6.22 3.33 6.86
C THR A 155 5.75 2.75 5.54
N ILE A 156 6.63 2.65 4.55
CA ILE A 156 6.31 2.06 3.24
C ILE A 156 6.79 0.61 3.22
N LEU A 157 5.86 -0.34 3.11
CA LEU A 157 6.18 -1.76 3.01
C LEU A 157 6.43 -2.20 1.57
N GLU A 158 6.81 -3.48 1.41
CA GLU A 158 7.04 -4.09 0.11
C GLU A 158 5.77 -4.11 -0.73
N GLY A 159 5.87 -3.59 -1.95
CA GLY A 159 4.74 -3.50 -2.87
C GLY A 159 4.52 -4.76 -3.69
N LEU A 160 3.29 -4.90 -4.23
CA LEU A 160 2.91 -5.96 -5.16
C LEU A 160 2.78 -5.40 -6.59
N ALA A 161 3.40 -6.07 -7.56
CA ALA A 161 3.22 -5.77 -8.98
C ALA A 161 2.47 -6.92 -9.67
N ILE A 162 1.36 -6.61 -10.33
CA ILE A 162 0.53 -7.57 -11.09
C ILE A 162 0.47 -7.13 -12.54
N ARG A 163 0.81 -8.04 -13.47
CA ARG A 163 0.63 -7.75 -14.90
C ARG A 163 -0.85 -7.58 -15.22
N GLY A 164 -1.21 -6.60 -16.06
CA GLY A 164 -2.61 -6.28 -16.37
C GLY A 164 -3.41 -7.49 -16.85
N SER A 165 -2.81 -8.35 -17.70
CA SER A 165 -3.43 -9.60 -18.17
C SER A 165 -3.70 -10.64 -17.07
N ALA A 166 -3.04 -10.54 -15.91
CA ALA A 166 -3.22 -11.44 -14.78
C ALA A 166 -4.07 -10.81 -13.64
N ALA A 167 -4.53 -9.56 -13.81
CA ALA A 167 -5.20 -8.82 -12.74
C ALA A 167 -6.45 -9.53 -12.17
N HIS A 168 -7.23 -10.19 -13.03
CA HIS A 168 -8.44 -10.91 -12.64
C HIS A 168 -8.19 -12.32 -12.09
N ASN A 169 -6.95 -12.84 -12.19
CA ASN A 169 -6.54 -14.18 -11.75
C ASN A 169 -5.30 -14.11 -10.83
N SER A 170 -5.24 -13.08 -9.96
CA SER A 170 -4.07 -12.82 -9.12
C SER A 170 -4.24 -13.26 -7.65
N HIS A 171 -5.28 -14.02 -7.34
CA HIS A 171 -5.67 -14.41 -5.97
C HIS A 171 -4.53 -15.04 -5.17
N ASP A 172 -3.83 -16.04 -5.73
CA ASP A 172 -2.76 -16.75 -5.04
C ASP A 172 -1.56 -15.83 -4.76
N ARG A 173 -1.19 -14.98 -5.73
CA ARG A 173 -0.11 -14.00 -5.55
C ARG A 173 -0.43 -12.96 -4.48
N ILE A 174 -1.69 -12.54 -4.39
CA ILE A 174 -2.16 -11.63 -3.34
C ILE A 174 -2.08 -12.33 -1.98
N ASP A 175 -2.50 -13.60 -1.88
CA ASP A 175 -2.46 -14.38 -0.64
C ASP A 175 -1.01 -14.57 -0.14
N GLU A 176 -0.09 -14.95 -1.02
CA GLU A 176 1.32 -15.11 -0.70
C GLU A 176 1.93 -13.78 -0.20
N TRP A 177 1.63 -12.68 -0.91
CA TRP A 177 2.10 -11.36 -0.54
C TRP A 177 1.56 -10.90 0.82
N LEU A 178 0.25 -11.03 1.08
CA LEU A 178 -0.35 -10.67 2.36
C LEU A 178 0.20 -11.51 3.52
N LYS A 179 0.42 -12.82 3.31
CA LYS A 179 1.09 -13.71 4.28
C LYS A 179 2.51 -13.23 4.58
N LYS A 180 3.29 -12.87 3.55
CA LYS A 180 4.65 -12.32 3.70
C LYS A 180 4.65 -11.03 4.53
N LEU A 181 3.67 -10.16 4.31
CA LEU A 181 3.50 -8.91 5.06
C LEU A 181 2.92 -9.14 6.47
N LYS A 182 2.49 -10.35 6.80
CA LYS A 182 1.79 -10.70 8.05
C LYS A 182 0.51 -9.86 8.24
N ILE A 183 -0.19 -9.60 7.15
CA ILE A 183 -1.47 -8.90 7.10
C ILE A 183 -2.53 -9.89 6.61
N THR A 184 -3.05 -10.66 7.52
CA THR A 184 -4.17 -11.60 7.30
C THR A 184 -5.23 -11.35 8.37
N LYS A 185 -6.48 -11.75 8.06
CA LYS A 185 -7.54 -11.79 9.08
C LYS A 185 -7.13 -12.64 10.26
#